data_20cf06f22c189caaaddf9c112faf85e0
#
_entry.id   20cf06f22c189caaaddf9c112faf85e0
#
_cell.length_a   1.000
_cell.length_b   1.000
_cell.length_c   1.000
_cell.angle_alpha   90.00
_cell.angle_beta   90.00
_cell.angle_gamma   90.00
#
_symmetry.space_group_name_H-M   'P 1'
#
loop_
_entity.id
_entity.type
_entity.pdbx_description
1 polymer ?
#
loop_
_entity_poly.entity_id
_entity_poly.type
_entity_poly.pdbx_seq_one_letter_code
_entity_poly.pdbx_strand_id
1 'polypeptide(L)'
;MKIFYQSFVNETAAPGYWGRLGSFLNSHAHANTEIVFQGITPFDSYAHALVEWRCGREAIANAITAGRNGFDGYLMGHFQDSGLYEARAASSIPVISLGEASMLYGCQYGQKIGIITINPRFIPGHEHQVRKYGLAERVTAIHAMQFEPGQILAAFDDADLLQQVADEFT
;
A
#
# COMPACT_ATOMS: atom_id res chain seq x y z
N MET A 1 18.78 -4.64 10.78
CA MET A 1 17.46 -5.23 10.48
C MET A 1 17.23 -5.13 9.00
N LYS A 2 16.73 -6.20 8.36
CA LYS A 2 16.49 -6.24 6.92
C LYS A 2 14.99 -6.43 6.65
N ILE A 3 14.36 -5.44 6.03
CA ILE A 3 12.92 -5.39 5.78
C ILE A 3 12.65 -5.56 4.28
N PHE A 4 11.75 -6.47 3.95
CA PHE A 4 11.22 -6.60 2.60
C PHE A 4 10.00 -5.67 2.46
N TYR A 5 10.05 -4.74 1.52
CA TYR A 5 8.92 -3.87 1.18
C TYR A 5 8.28 -4.33 -0.14
N GLN A 6 7.05 -4.80 -0.08
CA GLN A 6 6.26 -5.22 -1.23
C GLN A 6 5.42 -4.07 -1.77
N SER A 7 5.76 -3.58 -2.95
CA SER A 7 4.89 -2.69 -3.72
C SER A 7 4.05 -3.48 -4.73
N PHE A 8 2.83 -3.05 -5.02
CA PHE A 8 2.02 -3.61 -6.11
C PHE A 8 2.33 -2.93 -7.45
N VAL A 9 3.04 -1.81 -7.41
CA VAL A 9 3.60 -1.12 -8.58
C VAL A 9 5.09 -1.46 -8.66
N ASN A 10 5.64 -1.62 -9.86
CA ASN A 10 7.07 -1.86 -10.05
C ASN A 10 7.76 -0.63 -10.68
N GLU A 11 9.09 -0.64 -10.65
CA GLU A 11 9.92 0.45 -11.15
C GLU A 11 9.65 0.78 -12.62
N THR A 12 9.45 -0.24 -13.46
CA THR A 12 9.22 -0.05 -14.90
C THR A 12 7.89 0.64 -15.18
N ALA A 13 6.85 0.34 -14.37
CA ALA A 13 5.51 0.90 -14.56
C ALA A 13 5.39 2.35 -14.07
N ALA A 14 6.15 2.73 -13.02
CA ALA A 14 6.07 4.06 -12.42
C ALA A 14 7.43 4.46 -11.81
N PRO A 15 8.42 4.84 -12.62
CA PRO A 15 9.78 5.15 -12.16
C PRO A 15 9.83 6.35 -11.19
N GLY A 16 9.06 7.40 -11.43
CA GLY A 16 8.99 8.56 -10.53
C GLY A 16 8.44 8.22 -9.15
N TYR A 17 7.34 7.46 -9.10
CA TYR A 17 6.81 6.94 -7.83
C TYR A 17 7.86 6.08 -7.11
N TRP A 18 8.50 5.17 -7.82
CA TRP A 18 9.49 4.24 -7.27
C TRP A 18 10.67 4.96 -6.63
N GLY A 19 11.24 5.94 -7.34
CA GLY A 19 12.36 6.75 -6.83
C GLY A 19 11.97 7.58 -5.60
N ARG A 20 10.81 8.21 -5.60
CA ARG A 20 10.30 8.99 -4.46
C ARG A 20 10.02 8.09 -3.25
N LEU A 21 9.37 6.95 -3.45
CA LEU A 21 9.10 5.97 -2.38
C LEU A 21 10.41 5.48 -1.75
N GLY A 22 11.39 5.09 -2.56
CA GLY A 22 12.68 4.63 -2.09
C GLY A 22 13.41 5.68 -1.27
N SER A 23 13.45 6.92 -1.76
CA SER A 23 14.06 8.05 -1.05
C SER A 23 13.36 8.34 0.28
N PHE A 24 12.03 8.34 0.29
CA PHE A 24 11.22 8.58 1.48
C PHE A 24 11.49 7.50 2.55
N LEU A 25 11.37 6.24 2.18
CA LEU A 25 11.54 5.13 3.13
C LEU A 25 12.97 5.07 3.69
N ASN A 26 13.99 5.28 2.85
CA ASN A 26 15.39 5.29 3.31
C ASN A 26 15.69 6.48 4.23
N SER A 27 15.10 7.64 3.99
CA SER A 27 15.30 8.82 4.85
C SER A 27 14.64 8.68 6.23
N HIS A 28 13.63 7.83 6.37
CA HIS A 28 12.90 7.58 7.62
C HIS A 28 13.31 6.26 8.31
N ALA A 29 14.06 5.41 7.63
CA ALA A 29 14.56 4.18 8.20
C ALA A 29 15.60 4.45 9.29
N HIS A 30 15.56 3.65 10.36
CA HIS A 30 16.63 3.70 11.35
C HIS A 30 17.99 3.34 10.72
N ALA A 31 19.09 3.92 11.19
CA ALA A 31 20.43 3.79 10.60
C ALA A 31 20.89 2.34 10.37
N ASN A 32 20.39 1.38 11.16
CA ASN A 32 20.72 -0.03 11.04
C ASN A 32 19.61 -0.85 10.34
N THR A 33 18.75 -0.20 9.55
CA THR A 33 17.67 -0.86 8.81
C THR A 33 17.92 -0.74 7.31
N GLU A 34 18.03 -1.88 6.66
CA GLU A 34 18.04 -2.01 5.20
C GLU A 34 16.60 -2.30 4.73
N ILE A 35 16.11 -1.52 3.78
CA ILE A 35 14.81 -1.77 3.14
C ILE A 35 15.06 -2.22 1.71
N VAL A 36 14.60 -3.43 1.39
CA VAL A 36 14.67 -4.00 0.04
C VAL A 36 13.29 -3.91 -0.59
N PHE A 37 13.21 -3.19 -1.70
CA PHE A 37 11.97 -2.95 -2.43
C PHE A 37 11.77 -4.01 -3.52
N GLN A 38 10.54 -4.50 -3.64
CA GLN A 38 10.14 -5.33 -4.77
C GLN A 38 8.72 -4.98 -5.21
N GLY A 39 8.55 -4.76 -6.50
CA GLY A 39 7.26 -4.59 -7.15
C GLY A 39 6.71 -5.90 -7.70
N ILE A 40 5.39 -5.97 -7.90
CA ILE A 40 4.74 -7.07 -8.60
C ILE A 40 5.12 -7.04 -10.08
N THR A 41 5.46 -8.19 -10.65
CA THR A 41 5.89 -8.32 -12.05
C THR A 41 5.20 -9.53 -12.71
N PRO A 42 4.51 -9.33 -13.86
CA PRO A 42 4.30 -8.05 -14.55
C PRO A 42 3.37 -7.13 -13.77
N PHE A 43 3.46 -5.81 -14.01
CA PHE A 43 2.52 -4.84 -13.45
C PHE A 43 1.11 -5.09 -14.01
N ASP A 44 0.12 -5.15 -13.13
CA ASP A 44 -1.29 -5.30 -13.52
C ASP A 44 -1.97 -3.93 -13.49
N SER A 45 -2.32 -3.41 -14.66
CA SER A 45 -2.93 -2.08 -14.82
C SER A 45 -4.42 -2.01 -14.46
N TYR A 46 -5.07 -3.13 -14.18
CA TYR A 46 -6.48 -3.14 -13.80
C TYR A 46 -6.66 -2.67 -12.35
N ALA A 47 -7.34 -1.55 -12.17
CA ALA A 47 -7.63 -1.00 -10.85
C ALA A 47 -9.00 -1.49 -10.31
N HIS A 48 -9.08 -2.74 -9.89
CA HIS A 48 -10.29 -3.34 -9.30
C HIS A 48 -9.98 -4.64 -8.53
N ALA A 49 -11.00 -5.29 -7.97
CA ALA A 49 -10.88 -6.48 -7.13
C ALA A 49 -10.07 -7.64 -7.76
N LEU A 50 -10.04 -7.76 -9.09
CA LEU A 50 -9.27 -8.82 -9.74
C LEU A 50 -7.75 -8.59 -9.59
N VAL A 51 -7.28 -7.35 -9.74
CA VAL A 51 -5.85 -7.05 -9.55
C VAL A 51 -5.45 -7.26 -8.09
N GLU A 52 -6.32 -6.89 -7.17
CA GLU A 52 -6.10 -7.13 -5.74
C GLU A 52 -5.87 -8.62 -5.46
N TRP A 53 -6.70 -9.48 -6.04
CA TRP A 53 -6.56 -10.93 -5.87
C TRP A 53 -5.26 -11.48 -6.48
N ARG A 54 -4.90 -11.02 -7.69
CA ARG A 54 -3.66 -11.46 -8.38
C ARG A 54 -2.42 -11.02 -7.62
N CYS A 55 -2.35 -9.75 -7.25
CA CYS A 55 -1.23 -9.18 -6.52
C CYS A 55 -1.13 -9.76 -5.10
N GLY A 56 -2.26 -9.97 -4.42
CA GLY A 56 -2.30 -10.59 -3.10
C GLY A 56 -1.68 -11.99 -3.10
N ARG A 57 -1.96 -12.81 -4.12
CA ARG A 57 -1.36 -14.13 -4.26
C ARG A 57 0.17 -14.07 -4.37
N GLU A 58 0.70 -13.11 -5.15
CA GLU A 58 2.15 -12.94 -5.29
C GLU A 58 2.77 -12.38 -4.02
N ALA A 59 2.11 -11.41 -3.38
CA ALA A 59 2.56 -10.85 -2.11
C ALA A 59 2.66 -11.92 -1.00
N ILE A 60 1.74 -12.88 -0.93
CA ILE A 60 1.79 -14.03 -0.01
C ILE A 60 3.04 -14.88 -0.31
N ALA A 61 3.28 -15.23 -1.58
CA ALA A 61 4.43 -16.01 -1.98
C ALA A 61 5.75 -15.32 -1.64
N ASN A 62 5.81 -14.00 -1.86
CA ASN A 62 6.98 -13.18 -1.53
C ASN A 62 7.20 -13.06 -0.01
N ALA A 63 6.15 -12.98 0.81
CA ALA A 63 6.26 -12.98 2.26
C ALA A 63 6.87 -14.28 2.80
N ILE A 64 6.43 -15.43 2.27
CA ILE A 64 7.00 -16.75 2.59
C ILE A 64 8.48 -16.81 2.19
N THR A 65 8.80 -16.33 1.00
CA THR A 65 10.16 -16.34 0.46
C THR A 65 11.08 -15.40 1.24
N ALA A 66 10.60 -14.23 1.64
CA ALA A 66 11.36 -13.29 2.47
C ALA A 66 11.76 -13.92 3.81
N GLY A 67 10.86 -14.65 4.47
CA GLY A 67 11.18 -15.38 5.70
C GLY A 67 12.29 -16.42 5.51
N ARG A 68 12.31 -17.11 4.38
CA ARG A 68 13.36 -18.09 4.04
C ARG A 68 14.70 -17.45 3.68
N ASN A 69 14.66 -16.23 3.16
CA ASN A 69 15.85 -15.50 2.69
C ASN A 69 16.46 -14.58 3.76
N GLY A 70 16.11 -14.75 5.04
CA GLY A 70 16.74 -14.06 6.15
C GLY A 70 16.33 -12.59 6.30
N PHE A 71 15.15 -12.22 5.84
CA PHE A 71 14.55 -10.94 6.20
C PHE A 71 13.99 -11.00 7.62
N ASP A 72 14.07 -9.87 8.34
CA ASP A 72 13.56 -9.73 9.70
C ASP A 72 12.07 -9.34 9.75
N GLY A 73 11.53 -8.84 8.65
CA GLY A 73 10.14 -8.44 8.54
C GLY A 73 9.71 -8.20 7.09
N TYR A 74 8.41 -8.28 6.87
CA TYR A 74 7.77 -8.04 5.58
C TYR A 74 6.75 -6.93 5.72
N LEU A 75 6.87 -5.89 4.89
CA LEU A 75 5.96 -4.76 4.84
C LEU A 75 5.18 -4.80 3.53
N MET A 76 3.88 -5.02 3.63
CA MET A 76 2.96 -4.94 2.50
C MET A 76 2.62 -3.47 2.25
N GLY A 77 3.28 -2.86 1.28
CA GLY A 77 3.16 -1.44 0.93
C GLY A 77 1.96 -1.13 0.03
N HIS A 78 0.82 -1.77 0.31
CA HIS A 78 -0.42 -1.58 -0.44
C HIS A 78 -1.58 -1.36 0.53
N PHE A 79 -2.33 -0.29 0.31
CA PHE A 79 -3.36 0.14 1.27
C PHE A 79 -4.56 -0.83 1.36
N GLN A 80 -4.86 -1.55 0.28
CA GLN A 80 -5.96 -2.51 0.24
C GLN A 80 -5.67 -3.82 1.02
N ASP A 81 -4.43 -4.05 1.45
CA ASP A 81 -4.01 -5.18 2.29
C ASP A 81 -4.36 -6.57 1.74
N SER A 82 -4.34 -6.72 0.42
CA SER A 82 -4.73 -7.96 -0.24
C SER A 82 -3.78 -9.10 0.10
N GLY A 83 -4.30 -10.14 0.74
CA GLY A 83 -3.53 -11.30 1.18
C GLY A 83 -2.80 -11.14 2.52
N LEU A 84 -3.08 -10.07 3.30
CA LEU A 84 -2.39 -9.81 4.57
C LEU A 84 -2.51 -10.95 5.59
N TYR A 85 -3.71 -11.49 5.80
CA TYR A 85 -3.92 -12.53 6.81
C TYR A 85 -3.32 -13.85 6.38
N GLU A 86 -3.40 -14.16 5.11
CA GLU A 86 -2.77 -15.33 4.51
C GLU A 86 -1.24 -15.24 4.58
N ALA A 87 -0.68 -14.07 4.29
CA ALA A 87 0.76 -13.82 4.43
C ALA A 87 1.21 -13.97 5.90
N ARG A 88 0.47 -13.42 6.86
CA ARG A 88 0.74 -13.60 8.30
C ARG A 88 0.67 -15.05 8.74
N ALA A 89 -0.31 -15.80 8.25
CA ALA A 89 -0.49 -17.20 8.59
C ALA A 89 0.61 -18.11 8.00
N ALA A 90 1.18 -17.72 6.86
CA ALA A 90 2.13 -18.56 6.10
C ALA A 90 3.60 -18.15 6.27
N SER A 91 3.87 -16.93 6.69
CA SER A 91 5.24 -16.39 6.85
C SER A 91 5.82 -16.72 8.22
N SER A 92 7.14 -16.96 8.27
CA SER A 92 7.90 -17.15 9.51
C SER A 92 8.39 -15.84 10.14
N ILE A 93 8.17 -14.70 9.49
CA ILE A 93 8.58 -13.37 9.95
C ILE A 93 7.34 -12.47 10.12
N PRO A 94 7.42 -11.41 10.93
CA PRO A 94 6.33 -10.45 11.07
C PRO A 94 5.91 -9.85 9.73
N VAL A 95 4.58 -9.78 9.49
CA VAL A 95 4.00 -9.13 8.32
C VAL A 95 3.15 -7.96 8.78
N ILE A 96 3.51 -6.76 8.33
CA ILE A 96 2.79 -5.51 8.59
C ILE A 96 2.27 -4.99 7.26
N SER A 97 1.11 -4.33 7.26
CA SER A 97 0.55 -3.73 6.06
C SER A 97 0.35 -2.23 6.21
N LEU A 98 0.38 -1.55 5.08
CA LEU A 98 0.18 -0.11 5.02
C LEU A 98 -1.26 0.27 5.45
N GLY A 99 -2.27 -0.44 4.96
CA GLY A 99 -3.68 -0.08 5.20
C GLY A 99 -4.08 -0.28 6.66
N GLU A 100 -3.88 -1.47 7.22
CA GLU A 100 -4.18 -1.73 8.63
C GLU A 100 -3.41 -0.78 9.55
N ALA A 101 -2.09 -0.65 9.34
CA ALA A 101 -1.26 0.19 10.18
C ALA A 101 -1.68 1.68 10.10
N SER A 102 -1.96 2.20 8.90
CA SER A 102 -2.40 3.59 8.71
C SER A 102 -3.73 3.88 9.41
N MET A 103 -4.71 2.97 9.27
CA MET A 103 -6.03 3.14 9.89
C MET A 103 -5.94 3.10 11.42
N LEU A 104 -5.21 2.13 11.99
CA LEU A 104 -5.04 2.00 13.43
C LEU A 104 -4.24 3.17 14.01
N TYR A 105 -3.19 3.61 13.30
CA TYR A 105 -2.39 4.75 13.73
C TYR A 105 -3.15 6.07 13.62
N GLY A 106 -3.94 6.25 12.54
CA GLY A 106 -4.83 7.41 12.37
C GLY A 106 -5.81 7.60 13.51
N CYS A 107 -6.27 6.51 14.14
CA CYS A 107 -7.11 6.55 15.32
C CYS A 107 -6.46 7.18 16.57
N GLN A 108 -5.14 7.37 16.57
CA GLN A 108 -4.42 8.09 17.64
C GLN A 108 -4.48 9.61 17.46
N TYR A 109 -4.70 10.10 16.24
CA TYR A 109 -4.77 11.53 15.92
C TYR A 109 -6.19 12.09 16.00
N GLY A 110 -7.20 11.24 15.86
CA GLY A 110 -8.59 11.69 15.91
C GLY A 110 -9.57 10.59 16.27
N GLN A 111 -10.73 10.99 16.79
CA GLN A 111 -11.82 10.05 17.08
C GLN A 111 -12.47 9.52 15.80
N LYS A 112 -12.45 10.31 14.74
CA LYS A 112 -13.00 9.99 13.43
C LYS A 112 -11.93 10.19 12.38
N ILE A 113 -11.90 9.30 11.39
CA ILE A 113 -10.99 9.36 10.26
C ILE A 113 -11.77 9.20 8.95
N GLY A 114 -11.23 9.75 7.86
CA GLY A 114 -11.69 9.52 6.50
C GLY A 114 -10.65 8.72 5.72
N ILE A 115 -11.10 8.03 4.69
CA ILE A 115 -10.24 7.35 3.72
C ILE A 115 -10.41 8.03 2.37
N ILE A 116 -9.30 8.39 1.73
CA ILE A 116 -9.27 8.84 0.34
C ILE A 116 -8.68 7.71 -0.49
N THR A 117 -9.39 7.31 -1.55
CA THR A 117 -8.95 6.23 -2.45
C THR A 117 -8.86 6.73 -3.89
N ILE A 118 -7.99 6.10 -4.66
CA ILE A 118 -7.69 6.50 -6.04
C ILE A 118 -8.79 6.15 -7.06
N ASN A 119 -9.73 5.27 -6.68
CA ASN A 119 -10.74 4.80 -7.63
C ASN A 119 -12.01 4.38 -6.88
N PRO A 120 -13.23 4.75 -7.34
CA PRO A 120 -14.48 4.36 -6.69
C PRO A 120 -14.71 2.85 -6.63
N ARG A 121 -14.08 2.07 -7.52
CA ARG A 121 -14.17 0.59 -7.50
C ARG A 121 -13.52 -0.03 -6.27
N PHE A 122 -12.65 0.70 -5.55
CA PHE A 122 -12.06 0.24 -4.30
C PHE A 122 -12.91 0.51 -3.06
N ILE A 123 -13.93 1.37 -3.14
CA ILE A 123 -14.78 1.72 -2.00
C ILE A 123 -15.35 0.47 -1.30
N PRO A 124 -15.96 -0.51 -2.01
CA PRO A 124 -16.46 -1.71 -1.34
C PRO A 124 -15.38 -2.53 -0.62
N GLY A 125 -14.16 -2.54 -1.17
CA GLY A 125 -13.00 -3.18 -0.53
C GLY A 125 -12.60 -2.48 0.77
N HIS A 126 -12.55 -1.15 0.76
CA HIS A 126 -12.25 -0.35 1.96
C HIS A 126 -13.35 -0.47 3.03
N GLU A 127 -14.61 -0.51 2.65
CA GLU A 127 -15.69 -0.79 3.59
C GLU A 127 -15.54 -2.17 4.25
N HIS A 128 -15.10 -3.17 3.49
CA HIS A 128 -14.79 -4.49 4.05
C HIS A 128 -13.58 -4.42 5.01
N GLN A 129 -12.49 -3.72 4.64
CA GLN A 129 -11.33 -3.52 5.51
C GLN A 129 -11.71 -2.84 6.83
N VAL A 130 -12.48 -1.76 6.77
CA VAL A 130 -12.95 -1.01 7.95
C VAL A 130 -13.70 -1.92 8.91
N ARG A 131 -14.61 -2.77 8.41
CA ARG A 131 -15.32 -3.75 9.23
C ARG A 131 -14.37 -4.82 9.78
N LYS A 132 -13.48 -5.35 8.94
CA LYS A 132 -12.49 -6.36 9.28
C LYS A 132 -11.57 -5.93 10.44
N TYR A 133 -11.19 -4.64 10.46
CA TYR A 133 -10.33 -4.09 11.51
C TYR A 133 -11.09 -3.54 12.73
N GLY A 134 -12.42 -3.67 12.76
CA GLY A 134 -13.25 -3.17 13.86
C GLY A 134 -13.34 -1.65 13.92
N LEU A 135 -13.18 -0.96 12.79
CA LEU A 135 -13.12 0.50 12.70
C LEU A 135 -14.38 1.14 12.12
N ALA A 136 -15.49 0.39 11.99
CA ALA A 136 -16.72 0.88 11.38
C ALA A 136 -17.27 2.17 12.05
N GLU A 137 -17.11 2.30 13.36
CA GLU A 137 -17.52 3.49 14.12
C GLU A 137 -16.50 4.64 14.07
N ARG A 138 -15.31 4.39 13.53
CA ARG A 138 -14.21 5.35 13.45
C ARG A 138 -14.07 5.97 12.07
N VAL A 139 -14.33 5.22 11.01
CA VAL A 139 -14.26 5.69 9.62
C VAL A 139 -15.60 6.26 9.20
N THR A 140 -15.65 7.57 8.97
CA THR A 140 -16.90 8.29 8.69
C THR A 140 -17.16 8.50 7.20
N ALA A 141 -16.13 8.45 6.39
CA ALA A 141 -16.24 8.62 4.94
C ALA A 141 -15.15 7.85 4.20
N ILE A 142 -15.48 7.38 3.01
CA ILE A 142 -14.54 6.86 2.03
C ILE A 142 -14.80 7.64 0.74
N HIS A 143 -13.86 8.51 0.37
CA HIS A 143 -13.94 9.36 -0.82
C HIS A 143 -13.05 8.84 -1.92
N ALA A 144 -13.57 8.75 -3.14
CA ALA A 144 -12.76 8.40 -4.31
C ALA A 144 -12.34 9.65 -5.06
N MET A 145 -11.06 9.72 -5.42
CA MET A 145 -10.50 10.80 -6.25
C MET A 145 -11.14 10.81 -7.63
N GLN A 146 -11.12 11.97 -8.28
CA GLN A 146 -11.67 12.18 -9.62
C GLN A 146 -10.66 11.88 -10.74
N PHE A 147 -9.49 11.33 -10.40
CA PHE A 147 -8.44 10.97 -11.34
C PHE A 147 -8.49 9.49 -11.71
N GLU A 148 -8.12 9.20 -12.94
CA GLU A 148 -7.86 7.82 -13.36
C GLU A 148 -6.54 7.33 -12.72
N PRO A 149 -6.41 6.03 -12.36
CA PRO A 149 -5.21 5.51 -11.72
C PRO A 149 -3.91 5.77 -12.47
N GLY A 150 -3.96 5.78 -13.80
CA GLY A 150 -2.79 6.10 -14.63
C GLY A 150 -2.33 7.55 -14.51
N GLN A 151 -3.26 8.49 -14.32
CA GLN A 151 -2.93 9.91 -14.08
C GLN A 151 -2.25 10.10 -12.72
N ILE A 152 -2.70 9.38 -11.70
CA ILE A 152 -2.08 9.44 -10.37
C ILE A 152 -0.64 8.92 -10.41
N LEU A 153 -0.38 7.84 -11.14
CA LEU A 153 0.99 7.35 -11.32
C LEU A 153 1.85 8.33 -12.13
N ALA A 154 1.30 8.91 -13.20
CA ALA A 154 2.01 9.90 -14.03
C ALA A 154 2.33 11.19 -13.27
N ALA A 155 1.52 11.56 -12.28
CA ALA A 155 1.74 12.75 -11.45
C ALA A 155 3.08 12.73 -10.70
N PHE A 156 3.67 11.58 -10.46
CA PHE A 156 5.00 11.50 -9.84
C PHE A 156 6.14 11.96 -10.75
N ASP A 157 5.90 12.04 -12.05
CA ASP A 157 6.84 12.54 -13.06
C ASP A 157 6.43 13.91 -13.65
N ASP A 158 5.25 14.43 -13.26
CA ASP A 158 4.67 15.71 -13.73
C ASP A 158 4.26 16.57 -12.54
N ALA A 159 4.98 17.69 -12.33
CA ALA A 159 4.77 18.56 -11.17
C ALA A 159 3.39 19.26 -11.19
N ASP A 160 2.89 19.65 -12.37
CA ASP A 160 1.61 20.34 -12.50
C ASP A 160 0.46 19.38 -12.23
N LEU A 161 0.55 18.16 -12.74
CA LEU A 161 -0.43 17.10 -12.47
C LEU A 161 -0.38 16.69 -10.99
N LEU A 162 0.80 16.62 -10.39
CA LEU A 162 0.95 16.33 -8.96
C LEU A 162 0.27 17.40 -8.09
N GLN A 163 0.39 18.66 -8.47
CA GLN A 163 -0.29 19.76 -7.76
C GLN A 163 -1.81 19.63 -7.89
N GLN A 164 -2.34 19.33 -9.09
CA GLN A 164 -3.77 19.11 -9.29
C GLN A 164 -4.30 17.95 -8.44
N VAL A 165 -3.54 16.86 -8.38
CA VAL A 165 -3.89 15.72 -7.51
C VAL A 165 -3.88 16.15 -6.04
N ALA A 166 -2.88 16.93 -5.60
CA ALA A 166 -2.79 17.39 -4.22
C ALA A 166 -3.93 18.36 -3.85
N ASP A 167 -4.38 19.20 -4.77
CA ASP A 167 -5.46 20.16 -4.54
C ASP A 167 -6.82 19.47 -4.30
N GLU A 168 -7.00 18.21 -4.73
CA GLU A 168 -8.22 17.44 -4.44
C GLU A 168 -8.32 17.03 -2.96
N PHE A 169 -7.22 17.12 -2.21
CA PHE A 169 -7.19 16.83 -0.76
C PHE A 169 -7.52 18.03 0.13
N THR A 170 -7.65 19.23 -0.44
CA THR A 170 -7.92 20.47 0.31
C THR A 170 -9.34 20.97 0.12
#